data_469e5032efa06b3a1442ffa8b0d5e97f
#
_entry.id   469e5032efa06b3a1442ffa8b0d5e97f
#
_cell.length_a   1.000
_cell.length_b   1.000
_cell.length_c   1.000
_cell.angle_alpha   90.00
_cell.angle_beta   90.00
_cell.angle_gamma   90.00
#
_symmetry.space_group_name_H-M   'P 1'
#
loop_
_entity.id
_entity.type
_entity.pdbx_description
1 polymer ?
#
loop_
_entity_poly.entity_id
_entity_poly.type
_entity_poly.pdbx_seq_one_letter_code
_entity_poly.pdbx_strand_id
1 'polypeptide(L)'
;MSRPARLRRNASAAALIWAVLAAGCGSDQSPPSQEALASAAPTVATTSSAPTTTTTTTSTTTPATTTTSTTTTTSTTTSTTTSTTTTTTTTTTTTLPPPPPTVTAPDPVPIAEIEGWELVWHDEFDGDAIDLTNWTYDIGGWGWGNGEAQYYTSRPKNARVENGLLVIEAHQEKYENSYYTSARMLTKGLREFQYGRFESRLKVPSGAGLWPAFWMLGAHFDRHSDDPQNHWPFVGEIDIMEYVGREPDLILGTIHGPGYAGAVGLTRWNRQDYSIADDYHTYAVEWDYGGITWFYDGEPYYTLTRDATGNREWVFDHEFFMILNLAVGGQFPGPIALDLEFPVALYVDHVRVWQPVTETAEAAS
;
A
#
# COMPACT_ATOMS: atom_id res chain seq x y z
N MET A 1 2.89 -0.77 -62.34
CA MET A 1 2.21 0.18 -61.46
C MET A 1 2.67 -0.07 -60.05
N SER A 2 3.64 0.73 -59.62
CA SER A 2 4.41 0.57 -58.38
C SER A 2 3.68 1.23 -57.22
N ARG A 3 3.53 0.53 -56.10
CA ARG A 3 3.05 1.11 -54.82
C ARG A 3 4.22 1.74 -54.07
N PRO A 4 4.09 2.92 -53.47
CA PRO A 4 5.14 3.52 -52.67
C PRO A 4 5.16 2.94 -51.26
N ALA A 5 6.37 2.69 -50.75
CA ALA A 5 6.68 2.27 -49.41
C ALA A 5 6.37 3.41 -48.41
N ARG A 6 5.64 3.10 -47.32
CA ARG A 6 5.46 3.98 -46.15
C ARG A 6 6.71 3.92 -45.27
N LEU A 7 7.43 5.01 -45.19
CA LEU A 7 8.49 5.25 -44.20
C LEU A 7 7.87 5.32 -42.81
N ARG A 8 8.27 4.41 -41.95
CA ARG A 8 8.04 4.50 -40.50
C ARG A 8 8.98 5.56 -39.92
N ARG A 9 8.42 6.66 -39.44
CA ARG A 9 9.15 7.59 -38.58
C ARG A 9 9.12 7.08 -37.15
N ASN A 10 10.24 6.53 -36.69
CA ASN A 10 10.51 6.35 -35.28
C ASN A 10 10.79 7.74 -34.68
N ALA A 11 9.86 8.27 -33.91
CA ALA A 11 10.11 9.42 -33.05
C ALA A 11 10.52 8.89 -31.66
N SER A 12 11.82 8.96 -31.38
CA SER A 12 12.35 8.86 -30.01
C SER A 12 11.85 10.04 -29.20
N ALA A 13 10.91 9.79 -28.29
CA ALA A 13 10.48 10.74 -27.26
C ALA A 13 10.57 10.03 -25.89
N ALA A 14 11.77 9.70 -25.49
CA ALA A 14 12.04 9.13 -24.17
C ALA A 14 13.32 9.75 -23.60
N ALA A 15 13.29 11.04 -23.25
CA ALA A 15 14.34 11.67 -22.44
C ALA A 15 13.92 13.08 -22.00
N LEU A 16 12.94 13.23 -21.12
CA LEU A 16 12.68 14.53 -20.46
C LEU A 16 11.83 14.44 -19.19
N ILE A 17 12.15 13.58 -18.21
CA ILE A 17 11.48 13.63 -16.89
C ILE A 17 12.46 13.61 -15.69
N TRP A 18 13.78 13.41 -15.88
CA TRP A 18 14.73 13.30 -14.76
C TRP A 18 15.89 14.29 -14.80
N ALA A 19 15.61 15.58 -14.95
CA ALA A 19 16.66 16.61 -14.88
C ALA A 19 16.19 17.87 -14.15
N VAL A 20 15.83 17.78 -12.87
CA VAL A 20 15.88 18.90 -11.93
C VAL A 20 16.14 18.31 -10.54
N LEU A 21 17.38 18.36 -10.09
CA LEU A 21 17.85 18.52 -8.70
C LEU A 21 19.31 18.04 -8.58
N ALA A 22 20.21 18.80 -9.20
CA ALA A 22 21.62 18.79 -8.83
C ALA A 22 22.18 20.20 -9.02
N ALA A 23 21.90 21.10 -8.11
CA ALA A 23 22.68 22.32 -7.92
C ALA A 23 22.45 22.86 -6.51
N GLY A 24 23.47 22.83 -5.66
CA GLY A 24 23.40 23.52 -4.37
C GLY A 24 24.50 23.14 -3.39
N CYS A 25 25.71 23.64 -3.66
CA CYS A 25 26.72 24.11 -2.72
C CYS A 25 27.25 23.20 -1.62
N GLY A 26 28.53 22.93 -1.77
CA GLY A 26 29.42 22.48 -0.71
C GLY A 26 29.59 23.52 0.41
N SER A 27 29.76 23.02 1.61
CA SER A 27 30.63 23.62 2.61
C SER A 27 31.12 22.52 3.55
N ASP A 28 32.43 22.36 3.61
CA ASP A 28 33.25 21.65 4.58
C ASP A 28 32.79 21.90 6.02
N GLN A 29 32.54 20.83 6.77
CA GLN A 29 32.78 20.80 8.21
C GLN A 29 33.00 19.35 8.64
N SER A 30 34.20 19.05 9.10
CA SER A 30 34.60 17.80 9.76
C SER A 30 33.93 17.65 11.12
N PRO A 31 33.64 16.42 11.59
CA PRO A 31 33.08 16.19 12.92
C PRO A 31 34.15 16.23 14.00
N PRO A 32 33.83 16.71 15.23
CA PRO A 32 34.72 16.64 16.36
C PRO A 32 34.71 15.26 17.02
N SER A 33 35.88 14.90 17.50
CA SER A 33 36.27 13.66 18.17
C SER A 33 35.50 13.42 19.48
N GLN A 34 35.19 12.15 19.74
CA GLN A 34 34.75 11.64 21.03
C GLN A 34 35.87 11.75 22.08
N GLU A 35 35.53 12.31 23.25
CA GLU A 35 36.24 12.00 24.47
C GLU A 35 35.26 11.61 25.58
N ALA A 36 35.68 10.57 26.32
CA ALA A 36 34.94 9.80 27.29
C ALA A 36 34.63 10.61 28.55
N LEU A 37 33.46 10.36 29.16
CA LEU A 37 33.27 10.50 30.60
C LEU A 37 32.41 9.32 31.12
N ALA A 38 33.08 8.55 31.97
CA ALA A 38 32.55 7.43 32.71
C ALA A 38 31.81 7.85 33.98
N SER A 39 30.95 6.95 34.48
CA SER A 39 30.54 6.79 35.88
C SER A 39 29.45 7.66 36.46
N ALA A 40 28.29 7.02 36.71
CA ALA A 40 27.75 6.79 38.08
C ALA A 40 26.39 6.07 37.98
N ALA A 41 26.29 4.88 38.55
CA ALA A 41 25.04 4.22 38.88
C ALA A 41 24.49 4.75 40.23
N PRO A 42 23.18 4.79 40.40
CA PRO A 42 22.62 4.71 41.75
C PRO A 42 21.80 3.45 41.99
N THR A 43 21.96 3.00 43.18
CA THR A 43 21.51 1.85 43.93
C THR A 43 19.99 1.70 44.00
N VAL A 44 19.54 0.47 43.92
CA VAL A 44 18.19 -0.04 44.15
C VAL A 44 17.72 0.20 45.59
N ALA A 45 16.49 0.69 45.74
CA ALA A 45 15.72 0.55 46.99
C ALA A 45 14.38 -0.13 46.65
N THR A 46 14.24 -1.35 47.12
CA THR A 46 13.00 -2.14 47.16
C THR A 46 12.09 -1.65 48.27
N THR A 47 10.84 -1.30 47.98
CA THR A 47 9.75 -1.32 48.92
C THR A 47 8.56 -2.06 48.39
N SER A 48 8.25 -3.14 49.07
CA SER A 48 7.06 -3.98 48.93
C SER A 48 5.83 -3.25 49.53
N SER A 49 4.71 -3.26 48.79
CA SER A 49 3.39 -3.12 49.38
C SER A 49 2.32 -3.92 48.62
N ALA A 50 1.51 -4.61 49.39
CA ALA A 50 0.54 -5.61 49.04
C ALA A 50 -0.71 -5.09 48.27
N PRO A 51 -1.52 -5.97 47.65
CA PRO A 51 -2.62 -5.58 46.80
C PRO A 51 -3.90 -5.28 47.60
N THR A 52 -4.55 -4.18 47.22
CA THR A 52 -5.90 -3.83 47.67
C THR A 52 -6.92 -4.29 46.62
N THR A 53 -7.78 -5.19 47.00
CA THR A 53 -8.91 -5.70 46.22
C THR A 53 -9.99 -4.60 46.15
N THR A 54 -10.31 -4.11 44.97
CA THR A 54 -11.47 -3.24 44.76
C THR A 54 -12.52 -3.98 43.96
N THR A 55 -13.65 -4.23 44.61
CA THR A 55 -14.84 -4.85 44.03
C THR A 55 -15.57 -3.83 43.15
N THR A 56 -15.66 -4.07 41.84
CA THR A 56 -16.43 -3.23 40.92
C THR A 56 -17.85 -3.76 40.78
N THR A 57 -18.81 -2.97 41.21
CA THR A 57 -20.24 -3.23 41.01
C THR A 57 -20.66 -2.63 39.67
N THR A 58 -21.15 -3.47 38.76
CA THR A 58 -21.68 -3.07 37.47
C THR A 58 -23.10 -2.52 37.62
N SER A 59 -23.31 -1.26 37.35
CA SER A 59 -24.65 -0.67 37.23
C SER A 59 -24.94 -0.34 35.78
N THR A 60 -25.95 -1.02 35.22
CA THR A 60 -26.52 -0.79 33.91
C THR A 60 -27.45 0.45 33.99
N THR A 61 -27.17 1.52 33.29
CA THR A 61 -28.08 2.67 33.16
C THR A 61 -28.45 2.87 31.70
N THR A 62 -29.77 2.77 31.45
CA THR A 62 -30.48 3.11 30.22
C THR A 62 -30.46 4.63 30.01
N PRO A 63 -30.25 5.16 28.80
CA PRO A 63 -30.32 6.60 28.58
C PRO A 63 -31.75 7.14 28.64
N ALA A 64 -31.96 8.13 29.53
CA ALA A 64 -33.19 8.88 29.64
C ALA A 64 -33.18 10.05 28.64
N THR A 65 -34.26 10.18 27.89
CA THR A 65 -34.57 11.32 27.01
C THR A 65 -34.84 12.56 27.86
N THR A 66 -34.00 13.58 27.79
CA THR A 66 -34.24 14.87 28.48
C THR A 66 -35.00 15.81 27.55
N THR A 67 -36.24 16.07 27.87
CA THR A 67 -37.05 17.14 27.24
C THR A 67 -36.81 18.41 28.04
N THR A 68 -36.15 19.39 27.44
CA THR A 68 -35.97 20.71 28.07
C THR A 68 -37.11 21.62 27.71
N SER A 69 -38.01 21.92 28.67
CA SER A 69 -39.05 22.96 28.55
C SER A 69 -38.48 24.30 29.01
N THR A 70 -38.41 25.26 28.09
CA THR A 70 -37.99 26.63 28.43
C THR A 70 -39.22 27.47 28.75
N THR A 71 -39.35 27.91 29.99
CA THR A 71 -40.41 28.84 30.43
C THR A 71 -39.93 30.26 30.16
N THR A 72 -40.62 31.00 29.30
CA THR A 72 -40.33 32.41 29.00
C THR A 72 -41.10 33.29 29.97
N THR A 73 -40.43 34.08 30.78
CA THR A 73 -41.03 35.13 31.61
C THR A 73 -41.01 36.45 30.82
N THR A 74 -42.21 36.98 30.51
CA THR A 74 -42.36 38.24 29.78
C THR A 74 -42.39 39.40 30.78
N SER A 75 -41.41 40.30 30.68
CA SER A 75 -41.44 41.61 31.35
C SER A 75 -41.70 42.69 30.31
N THR A 76 -42.84 43.38 30.45
CA THR A 76 -43.25 44.46 29.58
C THR A 76 -42.59 45.76 29.96
N THR A 77 -41.79 46.36 29.06
CA THR A 77 -41.41 47.78 29.15
C THR A 77 -41.64 48.43 27.81
N THR A 78 -42.56 49.39 27.79
CA THR A 78 -42.98 50.14 26.61
C THR A 78 -41.91 51.16 26.22
N SER A 79 -41.35 51.05 25.03
CA SER A 79 -40.69 52.18 24.34
C SER A 79 -40.80 51.95 22.83
N THR A 80 -41.48 52.83 22.18
CA THR A 80 -41.80 52.85 20.75
C THR A 80 -40.57 53.28 19.97
N THR A 81 -39.95 52.35 19.19
CA THR A 81 -39.11 52.70 18.05
C THR A 81 -39.27 51.58 17.05
N THR A 82 -39.90 51.85 15.93
CA THR A 82 -40.16 50.90 14.83
C THR A 82 -38.86 50.70 14.06
N SER A 83 -38.17 49.60 14.29
CA SER A 83 -37.10 49.11 13.43
C SER A 83 -37.50 47.71 12.95
N THR A 84 -37.85 47.62 11.68
CA THR A 84 -38.19 46.32 11.02
C THR A 84 -36.86 45.59 10.79
N THR A 85 -36.52 44.65 11.67
CA THR A 85 -35.39 43.73 11.46
C THR A 85 -35.93 42.50 10.72
N THR A 86 -35.63 42.36 9.44
CA THR A 86 -35.89 41.14 8.68
C THR A 86 -34.83 40.11 9.09
N THR A 87 -35.23 39.14 9.91
CA THR A 87 -34.35 38.00 10.25
C THR A 87 -34.47 36.97 9.13
N THR A 88 -33.46 36.89 8.27
CA THR A 88 -33.33 35.84 7.29
C THR A 88 -32.79 34.60 8.01
N THR A 89 -33.64 33.62 8.28
CA THR A 89 -33.19 32.31 8.81
C THR A 89 -32.64 31.51 7.65
N THR A 90 -31.30 31.42 7.54
CA THR A 90 -30.66 30.51 6.62
C THR A 90 -30.70 29.11 7.21
N THR A 91 -31.57 28.27 6.71
CA THR A 91 -31.61 26.84 7.06
C THR A 91 -30.48 26.17 6.26
N THR A 92 -29.33 25.90 6.90
CA THR A 92 -28.27 25.07 6.33
C THR A 92 -28.77 23.63 6.37
N THR A 93 -29.24 23.12 5.26
CA THR A 93 -29.50 21.68 5.11
C THR A 93 -28.17 21.00 4.96
N THR A 94 -27.68 20.37 6.03
CA THR A 94 -26.52 19.47 5.97
C THR A 94 -27.00 18.22 5.21
N THR A 95 -26.76 18.14 3.94
CA THR A 95 -26.89 16.89 3.19
C THR A 95 -25.83 15.93 3.72
N LEU A 96 -26.26 14.78 4.23
CA LEU A 96 -25.34 13.67 4.50
C LEU A 96 -24.58 13.37 3.19
N PRO A 97 -23.28 13.10 3.26
CA PRO A 97 -22.54 12.64 2.09
C PRO A 97 -23.26 11.42 1.50
N PRO A 98 -23.27 11.26 0.18
CA PRO A 98 -23.83 10.06 -0.44
C PRO A 98 -23.17 8.82 0.18
N PRO A 99 -23.91 7.72 0.33
CA PRO A 99 -23.28 6.47 0.77
C PRO A 99 -22.14 6.13 -0.19
N PRO A 100 -21.06 5.54 0.33
CA PRO A 100 -19.97 5.09 -0.52
C PRO A 100 -20.53 4.18 -1.63
N PRO A 101 -19.93 4.18 -2.82
CA PRO A 101 -20.37 3.32 -3.90
C PRO A 101 -20.36 1.87 -3.42
N THR A 102 -21.42 1.14 -3.72
CA THR A 102 -21.52 -0.28 -3.39
C THR A 102 -20.42 -1.01 -4.15
N VAL A 103 -19.50 -1.63 -3.42
CA VAL A 103 -18.47 -2.47 -4.01
C VAL A 103 -19.15 -3.70 -4.60
N THR A 104 -19.05 -3.89 -5.89
CA THR A 104 -19.53 -5.08 -6.58
C THR A 104 -18.34 -5.96 -6.91
N ALA A 105 -18.34 -7.20 -6.40
CA ALA A 105 -17.35 -8.18 -6.80
C ALA A 105 -17.46 -8.47 -8.31
N PRO A 106 -16.34 -8.68 -9.01
CA PRO A 106 -16.36 -9.18 -10.37
C PRO A 106 -16.89 -10.62 -10.39
N ASP A 107 -17.17 -11.12 -11.59
CA ASP A 107 -17.46 -12.55 -11.75
C ASP A 107 -16.24 -13.37 -11.24
N PRO A 108 -16.47 -14.44 -10.45
CA PRO A 108 -15.39 -15.27 -9.93
C PRO A 108 -14.54 -15.86 -11.05
N VAL A 109 -13.24 -15.79 -10.92
CA VAL A 109 -12.30 -16.42 -11.85
C VAL A 109 -11.86 -17.77 -11.27
N PRO A 110 -12.18 -18.90 -11.92
CA PRO A 110 -11.74 -20.19 -11.46
C PRO A 110 -10.22 -20.25 -11.27
N ILE A 111 -9.78 -21.00 -10.28
CA ILE A 111 -8.34 -21.27 -10.11
C ILE A 111 -7.87 -22.05 -11.34
N ALA A 112 -6.91 -21.49 -12.06
CA ALA A 112 -6.37 -22.14 -13.26
C ALA A 112 -5.51 -23.35 -12.88
N GLU A 113 -5.73 -24.46 -13.58
CA GLU A 113 -4.74 -25.54 -13.61
C GLU A 113 -3.62 -25.13 -14.58
N ILE A 114 -2.40 -25.00 -14.08
CA ILE A 114 -1.23 -24.64 -14.88
C ILE A 114 -0.35 -25.89 -15.00
N GLU A 115 -0.09 -26.35 -16.23
CA GLU A 115 0.72 -27.55 -16.46
C GLU A 115 2.12 -27.43 -15.85
N GLY A 116 2.51 -28.38 -15.02
CA GLY A 116 3.79 -28.39 -14.31
C GLY A 116 3.84 -27.55 -13.04
N TRP A 117 2.70 -26.99 -12.61
CA TRP A 117 2.60 -26.16 -11.40
C TRP A 117 1.54 -26.70 -10.45
N GLU A 118 1.78 -26.60 -9.15
CA GLU A 118 0.84 -26.90 -8.08
C GLU A 118 0.46 -25.62 -7.33
N LEU A 119 -0.84 -25.38 -7.11
CA LEU A 119 -1.32 -24.31 -6.24
C LEU A 119 -0.96 -24.66 -4.81
N VAL A 120 -0.03 -23.90 -4.22
CA VAL A 120 0.47 -24.16 -2.86
C VAL A 120 -0.17 -23.25 -1.81
N TRP A 121 -0.68 -22.10 -2.23
CA TRP A 121 -1.39 -21.17 -1.34
C TRP A 121 -2.27 -20.21 -2.15
N HIS A 122 -3.40 -19.81 -1.54
CA HIS A 122 -4.26 -18.75 -2.08
C HIS A 122 -5.09 -18.09 -0.97
N ASP A 123 -5.57 -16.89 -1.27
CA ASP A 123 -6.61 -16.18 -0.53
C ASP A 123 -7.58 -15.56 -1.54
N GLU A 124 -8.82 -16.04 -1.53
CA GLU A 124 -9.90 -15.57 -2.43
C GLU A 124 -10.76 -14.51 -1.77
N PHE A 125 -10.45 -14.12 -0.53
CA PHE A 125 -11.18 -13.15 0.27
C PHE A 125 -12.69 -13.39 0.36
N ASP A 126 -13.10 -14.66 0.31
CA ASP A 126 -14.50 -15.10 0.31
C ASP A 126 -15.10 -15.21 1.73
N GLY A 127 -14.29 -14.95 2.77
CA GLY A 127 -14.71 -14.91 4.16
C GLY A 127 -15.38 -13.60 4.57
N ASP A 128 -15.71 -13.50 5.87
CA ASP A 128 -16.30 -12.30 6.47
C ASP A 128 -15.26 -11.31 7.03
N ALA A 129 -13.99 -11.69 7.08
CA ALA A 129 -12.90 -10.91 7.65
C ALA A 129 -11.55 -11.34 7.05
N ILE A 130 -10.56 -10.45 7.17
CA ILE A 130 -9.17 -10.75 6.80
C ILE A 130 -8.64 -11.88 7.70
N ASP A 131 -8.10 -12.92 7.09
CA ASP A 131 -7.48 -14.04 7.81
C ASP A 131 -6.09 -13.64 8.34
N LEU A 132 -6.03 -13.35 9.65
CA LEU A 132 -4.79 -12.97 10.33
C LEU A 132 -3.79 -14.13 10.49
N THR A 133 -4.11 -15.35 10.06
CA THR A 133 -3.13 -16.44 9.92
C THR A 133 -2.34 -16.37 8.61
N ASN A 134 -2.82 -15.57 7.67
CA ASN A 134 -2.18 -15.29 6.38
C ASN A 134 -1.60 -13.87 6.31
N TRP A 135 -2.24 -12.88 6.98
CA TRP A 135 -1.93 -11.47 6.82
C TRP A 135 -1.63 -10.77 8.15
N THR A 136 -0.69 -9.86 8.11
CA THR A 136 -0.39 -8.89 9.17
C THR A 136 -0.32 -7.48 8.57
N TYR A 137 0.03 -6.47 9.39
CA TYR A 137 0.01 -5.06 8.98
C TYR A 137 1.31 -4.36 9.32
N ASP A 138 1.75 -3.50 8.42
CA ASP A 138 2.65 -2.39 8.75
C ASP A 138 1.84 -1.20 9.26
N ILE A 139 2.25 -0.62 10.38
CA ILE A 139 1.56 0.50 11.03
C ILE A 139 2.51 1.69 11.15
N GLY A 140 2.06 2.87 10.76
CA GLY A 140 2.84 4.09 10.93
C GLY A 140 2.72 5.09 9.79
N GLY A 141 3.26 6.31 10.03
CA GLY A 141 3.18 7.45 9.11
C GLY A 141 4.49 8.24 9.05
N TRP A 142 5.64 7.56 8.91
CA TRP A 142 6.96 8.21 8.81
C TRP A 142 7.41 8.44 7.36
N GLY A 143 6.49 8.32 6.37
CA GLY A 143 6.76 8.55 4.95
C GLY A 143 7.37 7.37 4.21
N TRP A 144 7.63 6.24 4.88
CA TRP A 144 8.00 4.93 4.32
C TRP A 144 9.17 4.93 3.33
N GLY A 145 10.10 5.90 3.47
CA GLY A 145 11.24 6.09 2.58
C GLY A 145 10.96 6.96 1.36
N ASN A 146 9.69 7.18 1.00
CA ASN A 146 9.27 7.88 -0.22
C ASN A 146 8.59 9.24 0.05
N GLY A 147 8.51 9.66 1.31
CA GLY A 147 7.77 10.88 1.69
C GLY A 147 6.26 10.74 1.53
N GLU A 148 5.73 9.53 1.67
CA GLU A 148 4.31 9.21 1.59
C GLU A 148 3.51 9.95 2.68
N ALA A 149 2.29 10.37 2.35
CA ALA A 149 1.49 11.25 3.20
C ALA A 149 0.55 10.51 4.16
N GLN A 150 0.24 9.23 3.90
CA GLN A 150 -0.69 8.45 4.73
C GLN A 150 -0.02 7.91 6.00
N TYR A 151 -0.88 7.63 6.97
CA TYR A 151 -0.60 6.72 8.08
C TYR A 151 -1.24 5.37 7.76
N TYR A 152 -0.46 4.29 7.72
CA TYR A 152 -0.98 2.95 7.56
C TYR A 152 -1.54 2.44 8.89
N THR A 153 -2.73 1.83 8.83
CA THR A 153 -3.46 1.33 10.00
C THR A 153 -3.99 -0.08 9.75
N SER A 154 -4.37 -0.79 10.82
CA SER A 154 -5.09 -2.07 10.76
C SER A 154 -6.59 -1.93 11.00
N ARG A 155 -7.13 -0.70 10.85
CA ARG A 155 -8.56 -0.46 11.10
C ARG A 155 -9.43 -1.05 9.98
N PRO A 156 -10.59 -1.63 10.28
CA PRO A 156 -11.54 -2.11 9.24
C PRO A 156 -11.96 -1.03 8.24
N LYS A 157 -11.83 0.25 8.62
CA LYS A 157 -12.05 1.38 7.73
C LYS A 157 -11.01 1.42 6.59
N ASN A 158 -9.75 0.99 6.85
CA ASN A 158 -8.68 1.04 5.88
C ASN A 158 -8.39 -0.32 5.21
N ALA A 159 -8.72 -1.44 5.88
CA ALA A 159 -8.61 -2.75 5.26
C ALA A 159 -9.71 -3.68 5.80
N ARG A 160 -10.45 -4.33 4.92
CA ARG A 160 -11.53 -5.26 5.24
C ARG A 160 -11.82 -6.21 4.10
N VAL A 161 -12.46 -7.31 4.41
CA VAL A 161 -13.13 -8.14 3.40
C VAL A 161 -14.56 -7.64 3.25
N GLU A 162 -14.99 -7.42 2.02
CA GLU A 162 -16.34 -6.95 1.69
C GLU A 162 -16.78 -7.50 0.34
N ASN A 163 -17.90 -8.24 0.31
CA ASN A 163 -18.47 -8.82 -0.91
C ASN A 163 -17.51 -9.69 -1.73
N GLY A 164 -16.69 -10.51 -1.05
CA GLY A 164 -15.73 -11.39 -1.73
C GLY A 164 -14.49 -10.67 -2.25
N LEU A 165 -14.14 -9.52 -1.70
CA LEU A 165 -12.96 -8.73 -2.06
C LEU A 165 -12.21 -8.29 -0.81
N LEU A 166 -10.88 -8.26 -0.88
CA LEU A 166 -10.11 -7.41 0.02
C LEU A 166 -10.21 -5.96 -0.48
N VAL A 167 -10.64 -5.07 0.41
CA VAL A 167 -10.73 -3.63 0.16
C VAL A 167 -9.65 -2.93 0.98
N ILE A 168 -8.67 -2.32 0.32
CA ILE A 168 -7.70 -1.41 0.94
C ILE A 168 -8.11 0.01 0.59
N GLU A 169 -8.61 0.76 1.60
CA GLU A 169 -9.27 2.05 1.40
C GLU A 169 -8.47 3.18 2.03
N ALA A 170 -8.13 4.17 1.22
CA ALA A 170 -7.48 5.38 1.67
C ALA A 170 -8.53 6.47 1.96
N HIS A 171 -8.32 7.18 3.07
CA HIS A 171 -9.18 8.27 3.51
C HIS A 171 -8.40 9.56 3.72
N GLN A 172 -9.03 10.68 3.40
CA GLN A 172 -8.58 12.00 3.84
C GLN A 172 -9.16 12.28 5.21
N GLU A 173 -8.36 12.09 6.24
CA GLU A 173 -8.73 12.33 7.63
C GLU A 173 -7.49 12.67 8.48
N LYS A 174 -7.70 13.43 9.55
CA LYS A 174 -6.62 13.65 10.53
C LYS A 174 -6.48 12.40 11.40
N TYR A 175 -5.30 11.78 11.35
CA TYR A 175 -4.96 10.63 12.18
C TYR A 175 -3.48 10.71 12.55
N GLU A 176 -3.18 10.67 13.86
CA GLU A 176 -1.84 10.85 14.38
C GLU A 176 -1.14 12.09 13.76
N ASN A 177 0.01 11.89 13.11
CA ASN A 177 0.79 12.93 12.45
C ASN A 177 0.47 13.11 10.96
N SER A 178 -0.56 12.42 10.44
CA SER A 178 -0.93 12.42 9.02
C SER A 178 -2.32 13.00 8.77
N TYR A 179 -2.59 13.38 7.52
CA TYR A 179 -3.90 13.83 7.03
C TYR A 179 -4.56 12.84 6.09
N TYR A 180 -3.94 11.68 5.92
CA TYR A 180 -4.46 10.56 5.16
C TYR A 180 -4.21 9.27 5.93
N THR A 181 -5.10 8.31 5.77
CA THR A 181 -4.94 6.95 6.29
C THR A 181 -5.15 5.96 5.17
N SER A 182 -4.50 4.80 5.26
CA SER A 182 -4.62 3.69 4.35
C SER A 182 -4.20 2.39 5.05
N ALA A 183 -3.99 1.30 4.29
CA ALA A 183 -3.42 0.08 4.83
C ALA A 183 -2.28 -0.46 3.96
N ARG A 184 -1.36 -1.17 4.63
CA ARG A 184 -0.29 -1.97 4.06
C ARG A 184 -0.31 -3.32 4.76
N MET A 185 -0.65 -4.35 4.02
CA MET A 185 -0.79 -5.71 4.49
C MET A 185 0.36 -6.56 3.98
N LEU A 186 0.81 -7.51 4.82
CA LEU A 186 1.98 -8.35 4.53
C LEU A 186 1.69 -9.79 4.93
N THR A 187 2.34 -10.73 4.23
CA THR A 187 2.37 -12.14 4.64
C THR A 187 3.61 -12.50 5.46
N LYS A 188 4.41 -11.53 5.87
CA LYS A 188 5.69 -11.71 6.59
C LYS A 188 5.56 -12.56 7.84
N GLY A 189 6.40 -13.60 7.95
CA GLY A 189 6.39 -14.56 9.08
C GLY A 189 5.19 -15.50 9.10
N LEU A 190 4.29 -15.42 8.11
CA LEU A 190 3.07 -16.21 8.01
C LEU A 190 3.06 -17.04 6.73
N ARG A 191 3.33 -16.42 5.58
CA ARG A 191 3.44 -17.07 4.26
C ARG A 191 4.64 -16.46 3.53
N GLU A 192 5.67 -17.23 3.39
CA GLU A 192 6.93 -16.88 2.74
C GLU A 192 7.28 -18.00 1.75
N PHE A 193 7.75 -17.63 0.57
CA PHE A 193 7.98 -18.57 -0.51
C PHE A 193 9.30 -18.23 -1.23
N GLN A 194 10.02 -19.26 -1.61
CA GLN A 194 11.14 -19.13 -2.53
C GLN A 194 10.74 -19.74 -3.86
N TYR A 195 10.78 -18.91 -4.92
CA TYR A 195 10.37 -19.25 -6.28
C TYR A 195 8.88 -19.59 -6.41
N GLY A 196 8.39 -19.50 -7.61
CA GLY A 196 7.00 -19.77 -7.90
C GLY A 196 6.37 -18.77 -8.86
N ARG A 197 5.08 -18.97 -9.12
CA ARG A 197 4.21 -18.00 -9.77
C ARG A 197 3.38 -17.32 -8.69
N PHE A 198 3.47 -15.99 -8.62
CA PHE A 198 2.73 -15.14 -7.70
C PHE A 198 1.78 -14.29 -8.51
N GLU A 199 0.50 -14.38 -8.23
CA GLU A 199 -0.55 -13.73 -9.00
C GLU A 199 -1.56 -13.05 -8.08
N SER A 200 -1.99 -11.84 -8.48
CA SER A 200 -3.15 -11.18 -7.89
C SER A 200 -4.02 -10.57 -8.98
N ARG A 201 -5.33 -10.72 -8.85
CA ARG A 201 -6.31 -9.98 -9.65
C ARG A 201 -6.84 -8.83 -8.83
N LEU A 202 -6.66 -7.63 -9.31
CA LEU A 202 -7.02 -6.44 -8.57
C LEU A 202 -7.45 -5.29 -9.49
N LYS A 203 -8.20 -4.33 -8.92
CA LYS A 203 -8.59 -3.08 -9.56
C LYS A 203 -8.00 -1.91 -8.79
N VAL A 204 -7.16 -1.13 -9.46
CA VAL A 204 -6.51 0.04 -8.88
C VAL A 204 -7.44 1.25 -8.86
N PRO A 205 -7.31 2.18 -7.89
CA PRO A 205 -8.02 3.45 -7.93
C PRO A 205 -7.38 4.42 -8.94
N SER A 206 -8.20 5.28 -9.54
CA SER A 206 -7.72 6.37 -10.38
C SER A 206 -7.43 7.64 -9.57
N GLY A 207 -6.50 8.46 -10.05
CA GLY A 207 -6.21 9.78 -9.51
C GLY A 207 -4.75 10.03 -9.18
N ALA A 208 -4.22 11.18 -9.60
CA ALA A 208 -2.82 11.54 -9.36
C ALA A 208 -2.50 11.65 -7.87
N GLY A 209 -1.35 11.12 -7.48
CA GLY A 209 -0.91 11.01 -6.09
C GLY A 209 -1.29 9.69 -5.42
N LEU A 210 -1.96 8.76 -6.13
CA LEU A 210 -2.21 7.41 -5.64
C LEU A 210 -1.14 6.44 -6.16
N TRP A 211 -0.77 5.49 -5.32
CA TRP A 211 0.25 4.48 -5.61
C TRP A 211 -0.12 3.14 -4.95
N PRO A 212 -1.04 2.38 -5.55
CA PRO A 212 -1.26 0.98 -5.18
C PRO A 212 -0.11 0.12 -5.68
N ALA A 213 0.23 -0.92 -4.92
CA ALA A 213 1.24 -1.89 -5.28
C ALA A 213 0.92 -3.29 -4.76
N PHE A 214 1.32 -4.29 -5.56
CA PHE A 214 1.46 -5.68 -5.20
C PHE A 214 2.92 -6.08 -5.44
N TRP A 215 3.63 -6.43 -4.39
CA TRP A 215 5.08 -6.58 -4.39
C TRP A 215 5.60 -7.50 -3.29
N MET A 216 6.90 -7.75 -3.27
CA MET A 216 7.52 -8.70 -2.35
C MET A 216 8.83 -8.14 -1.81
N LEU A 217 9.14 -8.49 -0.54
CA LEU A 217 10.44 -8.26 0.09
C LEU A 217 11.02 -9.57 0.60
N GLY A 218 12.35 -9.65 0.63
CA GLY A 218 13.06 -10.77 1.23
C GLY A 218 12.64 -11.04 2.68
N ALA A 219 12.41 -12.31 3.02
CA ALA A 219 11.84 -12.74 4.30
C ALA A 219 12.64 -12.28 5.53
N HIS A 220 13.95 -12.15 5.38
CA HIS A 220 14.85 -11.69 6.46
C HIS A 220 14.88 -10.15 6.64
N PHE A 221 14.05 -9.39 5.91
CA PHE A 221 13.96 -7.95 6.11
C PHE A 221 13.65 -7.58 7.56
N ASP A 222 14.52 -6.82 8.20
CA ASP A 222 14.31 -6.25 9.53
C ASP A 222 14.93 -4.86 9.62
N ARG A 223 14.08 -3.82 9.63
CA ARG A 223 14.51 -2.41 9.74
C ARG A 223 15.23 -2.08 11.04
N HIS A 224 15.15 -2.94 12.04
CA HIS A 224 15.75 -2.76 13.37
C HIS A 224 16.97 -3.65 13.58
N SER A 225 17.36 -4.46 12.59
CA SER A 225 18.55 -5.29 12.65
C SER A 225 19.83 -4.44 12.66
N ASP A 226 20.82 -4.90 13.38
CA ASP A 226 22.18 -4.33 13.30
C ASP A 226 22.97 -4.86 12.07
N ASP A 227 22.44 -5.91 11.41
CA ASP A 227 23.03 -6.47 10.19
C ASP A 227 22.49 -5.76 8.95
N PRO A 228 23.35 -5.06 8.17
CA PRO A 228 22.93 -4.41 6.93
C PRO A 228 22.32 -5.36 5.90
N GLN A 229 22.64 -6.66 5.94
CA GLN A 229 22.08 -7.65 5.02
C GLN A 229 20.56 -7.86 5.23
N ASN A 230 20.06 -7.51 6.42
CA ASN A 230 18.63 -7.54 6.72
C ASN A 230 17.91 -6.24 6.36
N HIS A 231 18.59 -5.29 5.76
CA HIS A 231 18.01 -4.02 5.32
C HIS A 231 17.76 -3.99 3.81
N TRP A 232 16.81 -3.18 3.41
CA TRP A 232 16.66 -2.78 2.02
C TRP A 232 17.88 -1.95 1.56
N PRO A 233 18.44 -2.16 0.36
CA PRO A 233 17.97 -3.07 -0.68
C PRO A 233 18.64 -4.46 -0.67
N PHE A 234 19.43 -4.82 0.35
CA PHE A 234 20.20 -6.08 0.40
C PHE A 234 19.30 -7.31 0.49
N VAL A 235 18.12 -7.18 1.07
CA VAL A 235 17.12 -8.25 1.14
C VAL A 235 16.42 -8.53 -0.20
N GLY A 236 16.59 -7.67 -1.22
CA GLY A 236 15.88 -7.74 -2.48
C GLY A 236 14.42 -7.31 -2.38
N GLU A 237 13.91 -6.78 -3.49
CA GLU A 237 12.50 -6.39 -3.68
C GLU A 237 12.06 -6.75 -5.08
N ILE A 238 10.88 -7.35 -5.22
CA ILE A 238 10.25 -7.70 -6.49
C ILE A 238 8.90 -7.00 -6.55
N ASP A 239 8.79 -5.98 -7.40
CA ASP A 239 7.54 -5.29 -7.64
C ASP A 239 6.79 -5.98 -8.76
N ILE A 240 5.77 -6.77 -8.39
CA ILE A 240 4.93 -7.51 -9.35
C ILE A 240 4.08 -6.52 -10.12
N MET A 241 3.52 -5.54 -9.41
CA MET A 241 2.73 -4.45 -9.97
C MET A 241 2.91 -3.18 -9.16
N GLU A 242 3.32 -2.10 -9.82
CA GLU A 242 3.21 -0.75 -9.35
C GLU A 242 2.37 0.07 -10.35
N TYR A 243 1.47 0.89 -9.82
CA TYR A 243 0.67 1.83 -10.59
C TYR A 243 0.74 3.21 -9.94
N VAL A 244 0.90 4.24 -10.74
CA VAL A 244 0.85 5.63 -10.28
C VAL A 244 -0.29 6.35 -10.97
N GLY A 245 -1.23 6.87 -10.19
CA GLY A 245 -2.48 7.41 -10.73
C GLY A 245 -2.36 8.61 -11.67
N ARG A 246 -1.17 9.24 -11.79
CA ARG A 246 -0.90 10.27 -12.79
C ARG A 246 -0.61 9.72 -14.20
N GLU A 247 -0.33 8.40 -14.31
CA GLU A 247 -0.08 7.68 -15.57
C GLU A 247 -1.12 6.55 -15.68
N PRO A 248 -2.37 6.87 -16.02
CA PRO A 248 -3.50 5.94 -15.85
C PRO A 248 -3.44 4.70 -16.75
N ASP A 249 -2.61 4.72 -17.78
CA ASP A 249 -2.42 3.68 -18.78
C ASP A 249 -1.12 2.88 -18.57
N LEU A 250 -0.42 3.06 -17.41
CA LEU A 250 0.91 2.52 -17.20
C LEU A 250 1.01 1.67 -15.93
N ILE A 251 1.56 0.47 -16.07
CA ILE A 251 2.04 -0.36 -14.96
C ILE A 251 3.55 -0.56 -15.06
N LEU A 252 4.16 -0.85 -13.93
CA LEU A 252 5.59 -1.10 -13.82
C LEU A 252 5.81 -2.46 -13.13
N GLY A 253 6.81 -3.20 -13.64
CA GLY A 253 7.42 -4.33 -12.96
C GLY A 253 8.87 -3.99 -12.71
N THR A 254 9.35 -4.19 -11.48
CA THR A 254 10.68 -3.72 -11.06
C THR A 254 11.36 -4.77 -10.19
N ILE A 255 12.70 -4.77 -10.16
CA ILE A 255 13.46 -5.34 -9.05
C ILE A 255 14.40 -4.32 -8.45
N HIS A 256 14.60 -4.41 -7.13
CA HIS A 256 15.59 -3.64 -6.40
C HIS A 256 16.54 -4.55 -5.63
N GLY A 257 17.82 -4.18 -5.67
CA GLY A 257 18.89 -4.88 -4.96
C GLY A 257 20.14 -4.00 -4.86
N PRO A 258 21.25 -4.51 -4.30
CA PRO A 258 22.48 -3.75 -4.11
C PRO A 258 23.04 -3.16 -5.40
N GLY A 259 23.05 -1.81 -5.47
CA GLY A 259 23.52 -1.06 -6.65
C GLY A 259 22.49 -0.88 -7.78
N TYR A 260 21.25 -1.35 -7.60
CA TYR A 260 20.11 -1.13 -8.51
C TYR A 260 18.81 -0.96 -7.70
N ALA A 261 18.75 0.11 -6.91
CA ALA A 261 17.64 0.37 -6.00
C ALA A 261 17.11 1.79 -6.14
N GLY A 262 15.87 2.05 -5.73
CA GLY A 262 15.19 3.33 -5.90
C GLY A 262 15.12 3.73 -7.37
N ALA A 263 15.49 4.95 -7.70
CA ALA A 263 15.41 5.48 -9.08
C ALA A 263 16.24 4.73 -10.14
N VAL A 264 17.14 3.82 -9.72
CA VAL A 264 17.98 3.01 -10.62
C VAL A 264 17.60 1.52 -10.56
N GLY A 265 16.44 1.19 -10.05
CA GLY A 265 15.82 -0.13 -10.12
C GLY A 265 15.75 -0.65 -11.56
N LEU A 266 15.79 -1.96 -11.73
CA LEU A 266 15.64 -2.57 -13.06
C LEU A 266 14.14 -2.70 -13.36
N THR A 267 13.61 -1.68 -14.04
CA THR A 267 12.17 -1.49 -14.28
C THR A 267 11.82 -1.70 -15.74
N ARG A 268 10.63 -2.29 -15.97
CA ARG A 268 9.96 -2.30 -17.27
C ARG A 268 8.60 -1.62 -17.15
N TRP A 269 8.33 -0.75 -18.09
CA TRP A 269 7.06 -0.07 -18.28
C TRP A 269 6.20 -0.84 -19.27
N ASN A 270 4.97 -1.14 -18.89
CA ASN A 270 3.97 -1.75 -19.76
C ASN A 270 2.80 -0.77 -19.92
N ARG A 271 2.68 -0.15 -21.08
CA ARG A 271 1.69 0.89 -21.38
C ARG A 271 0.55 0.31 -22.20
N GLN A 272 -0.66 0.55 -21.76
CA GLN A 272 -1.89 0.16 -22.41
C GLN A 272 -2.44 1.31 -23.28
N ASP A 273 -3.49 1.07 -24.03
CA ASP A 273 -4.24 2.09 -24.80
C ASP A 273 -5.57 2.49 -24.12
N TYR A 274 -5.73 2.09 -22.83
CA TYR A 274 -6.88 2.36 -21.97
C TYR A 274 -6.41 2.66 -20.54
N SER A 275 -7.34 3.14 -19.70
CA SER A 275 -7.06 3.36 -18.28
C SER A 275 -7.14 2.02 -17.53
N ILE A 276 -6.06 1.66 -16.84
CA ILE A 276 -5.95 0.43 -16.05
C ILE A 276 -6.95 0.41 -14.87
N ALA A 277 -7.32 1.59 -14.37
CA ALA A 277 -8.29 1.71 -13.28
C ALA A 277 -9.75 1.42 -13.69
N ASP A 278 -10.03 1.22 -14.99
CA ASP A 278 -11.39 1.02 -15.47
C ASP A 278 -11.94 -0.37 -15.10
N ASP A 279 -11.06 -1.40 -14.98
CA ASP A 279 -11.48 -2.78 -14.70
C ASP A 279 -10.49 -3.52 -13.76
N TYR A 280 -10.80 -4.78 -13.46
CA TYR A 280 -9.91 -5.72 -12.80
C TYR A 280 -8.94 -6.33 -13.79
N HIS A 281 -7.68 -6.37 -13.40
CA HIS A 281 -6.61 -6.98 -14.19
C HIS A 281 -5.82 -7.97 -13.35
N THR A 282 -5.23 -8.96 -14.00
CA THR A 282 -4.38 -9.97 -13.39
C THR A 282 -2.91 -9.59 -13.57
N TYR A 283 -2.19 -9.52 -12.46
CA TYR A 283 -0.77 -9.23 -12.41
C TYR A 283 -0.04 -10.41 -11.82
N ALA A 284 1.03 -10.87 -12.49
CA ALA A 284 1.78 -12.00 -11.99
C ALA A 284 3.28 -11.89 -12.30
N VAL A 285 4.07 -12.64 -11.52
CA VAL A 285 5.45 -12.98 -11.86
C VAL A 285 5.63 -14.50 -11.80
N GLU A 286 6.45 -15.02 -12.70
CA GLU A 286 7.09 -16.32 -12.56
C GLU A 286 8.55 -16.08 -12.21
N TRP A 287 8.97 -16.61 -11.09
CA TRP A 287 10.28 -16.41 -10.54
C TRP A 287 10.92 -17.75 -10.21
N ASP A 288 12.13 -17.95 -10.74
CA ASP A 288 12.95 -19.11 -10.51
C ASP A 288 14.44 -18.73 -10.35
N TYR A 289 15.31 -19.73 -10.27
CA TYR A 289 16.76 -19.52 -10.19
C TYR A 289 17.33 -18.76 -11.42
N GLY A 290 16.71 -18.88 -12.58
CA GLY A 290 17.19 -18.26 -13.84
C GLY A 290 16.82 -16.79 -13.96
N GLY A 291 15.74 -16.36 -13.33
CA GLY A 291 15.26 -14.99 -13.45
C GLY A 291 13.80 -14.80 -13.04
N ILE A 292 13.22 -13.71 -13.53
CA ILE A 292 11.86 -13.31 -13.20
C ILE A 292 11.16 -12.87 -14.50
N THR A 293 9.94 -13.36 -14.74
CA THR A 293 9.10 -12.94 -15.85
C THR A 293 7.80 -12.34 -15.32
N TRP A 294 7.45 -11.15 -15.77
CA TRP A 294 6.21 -10.43 -15.43
C TRP A 294 5.12 -10.65 -16.46
N PHE A 295 3.89 -10.79 -15.97
CA PHE A 295 2.69 -11.01 -16.78
C PHE A 295 1.62 -9.95 -16.45
N TYR A 296 0.88 -9.54 -17.47
CA TYR A 296 -0.31 -8.71 -17.38
C TYR A 296 -1.43 -9.37 -18.15
N ASP A 297 -2.55 -9.67 -17.48
CA ASP A 297 -3.69 -10.42 -18.04
C ASP A 297 -3.27 -11.72 -18.75
N GLY A 298 -2.31 -12.43 -18.14
CA GLY A 298 -1.79 -13.70 -18.65
C GLY A 298 -0.70 -13.57 -19.72
N GLU A 299 -0.45 -12.38 -20.28
CA GLU A 299 0.54 -12.18 -21.32
C GLU A 299 1.88 -11.70 -20.73
N PRO A 300 3.01 -12.35 -21.05
CA PRO A 300 4.32 -11.92 -20.56
C PRO A 300 4.75 -10.63 -21.25
N TYR A 301 5.21 -9.65 -20.46
CA TYR A 301 5.68 -8.37 -21.01
C TYR A 301 7.13 -8.02 -20.65
N TYR A 302 7.69 -8.68 -19.65
CA TYR A 302 9.06 -8.45 -19.22
C TYR A 302 9.68 -9.74 -18.69
N THR A 303 10.90 -10.04 -19.14
CA THR A 303 11.74 -11.10 -18.57
C THR A 303 13.11 -10.50 -18.21
N LEU A 304 13.55 -10.75 -17.01
CA LEU A 304 14.84 -10.33 -16.49
C LEU A 304 15.60 -11.55 -15.97
N THR A 305 16.72 -11.85 -16.60
CA THR A 305 17.61 -12.93 -16.18
C THR A 305 18.63 -12.43 -15.16
N ARG A 306 19.24 -13.32 -14.41
CA ARG A 306 20.30 -12.98 -13.43
C ARG A 306 21.41 -12.12 -14.05
N ASP A 307 21.79 -12.38 -15.28
CA ASP A 307 22.84 -11.63 -15.99
C ASP A 307 22.51 -10.15 -16.21
N ALA A 308 21.23 -9.77 -16.14
CA ALA A 308 20.80 -8.39 -16.30
C ALA A 308 21.29 -7.46 -15.19
N THR A 309 21.62 -8.00 -14.01
CA THR A 309 22.25 -7.22 -12.93
C THR A 309 23.71 -6.87 -13.25
N GLY A 310 24.33 -7.52 -14.25
CA GLY A 310 25.73 -7.33 -14.63
C GLY A 310 26.68 -7.79 -13.51
N ASN A 311 27.53 -6.88 -13.03
CA ASN A 311 28.47 -7.16 -11.92
C ASN A 311 27.85 -6.91 -10.53
N ARG A 312 26.55 -6.56 -10.45
CA ARG A 312 25.85 -6.31 -9.18
C ARG A 312 25.28 -7.63 -8.65
N GLU A 313 25.13 -7.70 -7.35
CA GLU A 313 24.66 -8.91 -6.69
C GLU A 313 23.20 -9.24 -7.07
N TRP A 314 22.93 -10.52 -7.35
CA TRP A 314 21.59 -11.08 -7.45
C TRP A 314 21.16 -11.58 -6.08
N VAL A 315 20.11 -11.00 -5.51
CA VAL A 315 19.68 -11.25 -4.13
C VAL A 315 18.32 -11.94 -4.05
N PHE A 316 17.93 -12.69 -5.09
CA PHE A 316 16.61 -13.31 -5.20
C PHE A 316 16.67 -14.84 -5.11
N ASP A 317 17.54 -15.40 -4.25
CA ASP A 317 17.71 -16.83 -4.06
C ASP A 317 17.32 -17.30 -2.64
N HIS A 318 16.33 -16.65 -2.03
CA HIS A 318 15.80 -16.96 -0.71
C HIS A 318 14.29 -16.69 -0.67
N GLU A 319 13.65 -16.94 0.45
CA GLU A 319 12.22 -16.70 0.63
C GLU A 319 11.86 -15.21 0.63
N PHE A 320 10.69 -14.90 0.08
CA PHE A 320 10.07 -13.58 0.06
C PHE A 320 8.66 -13.64 0.60
N PHE A 321 8.22 -12.56 1.23
CA PHE A 321 6.83 -12.35 1.61
C PHE A 321 6.15 -11.31 0.70
N MET A 322 4.85 -11.44 0.54
CA MET A 322 4.03 -10.55 -0.29
C MET A 322 3.53 -9.35 0.49
N ILE A 323 3.32 -8.24 -0.22
CA ILE A 323 2.80 -6.98 0.29
C ILE A 323 1.73 -6.44 -0.66
N LEU A 324 0.62 -5.98 -0.08
CA LEU A 324 -0.43 -5.22 -0.75
C LEU A 324 -0.63 -3.89 -0.02
N ASN A 325 -0.58 -2.78 -0.74
CA ASN A 325 -0.80 -1.47 -0.15
C ASN A 325 -1.40 -0.46 -1.11
N LEU A 326 -1.95 0.61 -0.55
CA LEU A 326 -2.32 1.83 -1.28
C LEU A 326 -1.63 3.02 -0.63
N ALA A 327 -0.53 3.50 -1.22
CA ALA A 327 0.15 4.71 -0.79
C ALA A 327 -0.53 5.97 -1.34
N VAL A 328 -0.39 7.08 -0.63
CA VAL A 328 -0.98 8.38 -0.96
C VAL A 328 0.09 9.46 -0.90
N GLY A 329 0.31 10.16 -2.01
CA GLY A 329 1.37 11.16 -2.14
C GLY A 329 2.77 10.56 -2.05
N GLY A 330 3.78 11.41 -2.04
CA GLY A 330 5.18 11.02 -1.96
C GLY A 330 5.97 11.36 -3.21
N GLN A 331 7.23 10.95 -3.22
CA GLN A 331 8.16 11.31 -4.30
C GLN A 331 7.81 10.61 -5.62
N PHE A 332 7.46 9.33 -5.55
CA PHE A 332 7.22 8.52 -6.74
C PHE A 332 5.86 8.81 -7.38
N PRO A 333 4.70 8.75 -6.68
CA PRO A 333 3.42 9.07 -7.29
C PRO A 333 3.22 10.57 -7.52
N GLY A 334 4.02 11.43 -6.89
CA GLY A 334 3.91 12.87 -6.98
C GLY A 334 2.84 13.46 -6.06
N PRO A 335 2.49 14.74 -6.26
CA PRO A 335 1.49 15.41 -5.44
C PRO A 335 0.10 14.82 -5.64
N ILE A 336 -0.69 14.82 -4.57
CA ILE A 336 -2.09 14.44 -4.58
C ILE A 336 -2.88 15.50 -5.36
N ALA A 337 -3.71 15.08 -6.32
CA ALA A 337 -4.55 15.99 -7.07
C ALA A 337 -5.53 16.72 -6.15
N LEU A 338 -5.73 18.02 -6.39
CA LEU A 338 -6.60 18.86 -5.53
C LEU A 338 -8.08 18.52 -5.66
N ASP A 339 -8.46 17.91 -6.77
CA ASP A 339 -9.82 17.45 -7.09
C ASP A 339 -10.03 15.95 -6.84
N LEU A 340 -9.05 15.28 -6.24
CA LEU A 340 -9.19 13.88 -5.85
C LEU A 340 -10.12 13.77 -4.65
N GLU A 341 -11.25 13.11 -4.85
CA GLU A 341 -12.24 12.84 -3.80
C GLU A 341 -11.90 11.55 -3.06
N PHE A 342 -11.94 11.59 -1.74
CA PHE A 342 -11.77 10.44 -0.86
C PHE A 342 -13.12 10.02 -0.23
N PRO A 343 -13.34 8.73 0.09
CA PRO A 343 -12.37 7.63 0.05
C PRO A 343 -12.11 7.09 -1.36
N VAL A 344 -10.91 6.51 -1.54
CA VAL A 344 -10.52 5.76 -2.74
C VAL A 344 -10.01 4.38 -2.33
N ALA A 345 -10.22 3.35 -3.15
CA ALA A 345 -9.90 1.99 -2.77
C ALA A 345 -9.18 1.20 -3.86
N LEU A 346 -8.25 0.37 -3.41
CA LEU A 346 -7.71 -0.78 -4.13
C LEU A 346 -8.60 -1.99 -3.80
N TYR A 347 -9.16 -2.64 -4.81
CA TYR A 347 -9.95 -3.85 -4.67
C TYR A 347 -9.14 -5.05 -5.13
N VAL A 348 -9.02 -6.07 -4.29
CA VAL A 348 -8.28 -7.30 -4.60
C VAL A 348 -9.25 -8.47 -4.59
N ASP A 349 -9.38 -9.16 -5.74
CA ASP A 349 -10.24 -10.31 -5.94
C ASP A 349 -9.59 -11.57 -5.33
N HIS A 350 -8.31 -11.80 -5.65
CA HIS A 350 -7.56 -12.90 -5.08
C HIS A 350 -6.05 -12.65 -5.07
N VAL A 351 -5.35 -13.45 -4.26
CA VAL A 351 -3.90 -13.68 -4.34
C VAL A 351 -3.66 -15.18 -4.39
N ARG A 352 -2.85 -15.63 -5.33
CA ARG A 352 -2.58 -17.06 -5.57
C ARG A 352 -1.09 -17.31 -5.77
N VAL A 353 -0.60 -18.42 -5.24
CA VAL A 353 0.81 -18.84 -5.39
C VAL A 353 0.86 -20.28 -5.86
N TRP A 354 1.57 -20.48 -6.96
CA TRP A 354 1.90 -21.81 -7.48
C TRP A 354 3.40 -22.04 -7.40
N GLN A 355 3.78 -23.30 -7.15
CA GLN A 355 5.17 -23.74 -7.25
C GLN A 355 5.30 -24.87 -8.28
N PRO A 356 6.47 -25.02 -8.92
CA PRO A 356 6.69 -26.14 -9.85
C PRO A 356 6.46 -27.48 -9.16
N VAL A 357 5.76 -28.39 -9.84
CA VAL A 357 5.64 -29.77 -9.37
C VAL A 357 7.04 -30.40 -9.37
N THR A 358 7.55 -30.71 -8.18
CA THR A 358 8.80 -31.50 -8.08
C THR A 358 8.46 -32.94 -8.48
N GLU A 359 8.99 -33.37 -9.64
CA GLU A 359 8.95 -34.81 -9.98
C GLU A 359 9.61 -35.58 -8.82
N THR A 360 8.79 -36.28 -8.05
CA THR A 360 9.33 -37.25 -7.09
C THR A 360 10.04 -38.32 -7.89
N ALA A 361 11.34 -38.51 -7.61
CA ALA A 361 12.22 -39.46 -8.26
C ALA A 361 11.84 -40.93 -7.96
N GLU A 362 10.54 -41.29 -8.03
CA GLU A 362 10.01 -42.64 -7.78
C GLU A 362 9.60 -43.42 -9.02
N ALA A 363 9.84 -42.90 -10.24
CA ALA A 363 9.51 -43.62 -11.49
C ALA A 363 10.70 -44.28 -12.20
N ALA A 364 11.82 -44.51 -11.48
CA ALA A 364 12.98 -45.25 -12.04
C ALA A 364 13.45 -46.36 -11.10
N SER A 365 12.59 -47.37 -10.86
CA SER A 365 13.03 -48.61 -10.24
C SER A 365 12.41 -49.84 -10.95
#